data_fe3b79f00a6eaf7fcfcbd44e77e4f918
#
_entry.id   fe3b79f00a6eaf7fcfcbd44e77e4f918
#
_cell.length_a   1.000
_cell.length_b   1.000
_cell.length_c   1.000
_cell.angle_alpha   90.00
_cell.angle_beta   90.00
_cell.angle_gamma   90.00
#
_symmetry.space_group_name_H-M   'P 1'
#
loop_
_entity.id
_entity.type
_entity.pdbx_description
1 polymer ?
#
loop_
_entity_poly.entity_id
_entity_poly.type
_entity_poly.pdbx_seq_one_letter_code
_entity_poly.pdbx_strand_id
1 'polypeptide(L)'
;GERATKWQKDPANKKLSTPGDDRTPAWTWIGYLYEMNKKVIIIDSDNLMSMLRDGGTKTPARQGRGSMKAATQSGILVNEIGWVLKVNGKEIPYEPILALADENDFEKHEALAEKLGFELFVKRARIGTAKHVRVRPRFENWSATGTITVSDPQLTEDMLNTIFAFA
;
A
#
# COMPACT_ATOMS: atom_id res chain seq x y z
N GLY A 1 3.63 9.78 -7.03
CA GLY A 1 4.57 10.75 -6.62
C GLY A 1 4.93 11.77 -7.70
N GLU A 2 5.93 12.58 -7.44
CA GLU A 2 6.34 13.73 -8.26
C GLU A 2 6.62 13.39 -9.73
N ARG A 3 7.24 12.23 -9.99
CA ARG A 3 7.53 11.77 -11.34
C ARG A 3 6.28 11.54 -12.17
N ALA A 4 5.27 10.88 -11.63
CA ALA A 4 4.01 10.66 -12.33
C ALA A 4 3.31 11.99 -12.62
N THR A 5 3.34 12.94 -11.68
CA THR A 5 2.81 14.29 -11.87
C THR A 5 3.58 15.06 -12.94
N LYS A 6 4.91 14.96 -12.95
CA LYS A 6 5.75 15.60 -13.96
C LYS A 6 5.48 15.02 -15.34
N TRP A 7 5.38 13.69 -15.46
CA TRP A 7 5.05 13.01 -16.71
C TRP A 7 3.67 13.42 -17.25
N GLN A 8 2.64 13.49 -16.39
CA GLN A 8 1.29 13.90 -16.78
C GLN A 8 1.21 15.36 -17.23
N LYS A 9 2.07 16.23 -16.71
CA LYS A 9 2.12 17.65 -17.07
C LYS A 9 2.92 17.91 -18.35
N ASP A 10 3.69 16.95 -18.83
CA ASP A 10 4.46 17.07 -20.07
C ASP A 10 3.49 17.16 -21.26
N PRO A 11 3.60 18.23 -22.10
CA PRO A 11 2.75 18.41 -23.29
C PRO A 11 2.84 17.23 -24.28
N ALA A 12 3.99 16.58 -24.39
CA ALA A 12 4.19 15.40 -25.25
C ALA A 12 3.33 14.21 -24.80
N ASN A 13 3.08 14.08 -23.49
CA ASN A 13 2.32 13.00 -22.89
C ASN A 13 0.84 13.34 -22.70
N LYS A 14 0.44 14.59 -22.92
CA LYS A 14 -0.92 15.06 -22.66
C LYS A 14 -1.99 14.30 -23.45
N LYS A 15 -1.66 13.87 -24.67
CA LYS A 15 -2.54 13.03 -25.49
C LYS A 15 -2.64 11.59 -25.01
N LEU A 16 -1.62 11.13 -24.25
CA LEU A 16 -1.54 9.77 -23.70
C LEU A 16 -2.25 9.63 -22.35
N SER A 17 -2.65 10.75 -21.73
CA SER A 17 -3.32 10.78 -20.43
C SER A 17 -4.79 11.22 -20.51
N THR A 18 -5.39 11.22 -21.68
CA THR A 18 -6.81 11.55 -21.85
C THR A 18 -7.70 10.49 -21.18
N PRO A 19 -8.85 10.90 -20.63
CA PRO A 19 -9.81 9.96 -20.04
C PRO A 19 -10.19 8.86 -21.04
N GLY A 20 -10.04 7.60 -20.63
CA GLY A 20 -10.27 6.43 -21.49
C GLY A 20 -9.06 5.96 -22.29
N ASP A 21 -7.93 6.62 -22.16
CA ASP A 21 -6.67 6.16 -22.75
C ASP A 21 -6.03 5.09 -21.84
N ASP A 22 -5.83 3.90 -22.38
CA ASP A 22 -5.25 2.76 -21.66
C ASP A 22 -3.69 2.81 -21.66
N ARG A 23 -3.10 3.88 -22.19
CA ARG A 23 -1.64 4.04 -22.33
C ARG A 23 -1.00 4.65 -21.08
N THR A 24 -1.34 4.13 -19.91
CA THR A 24 -0.62 4.49 -18.66
C THR A 24 0.80 3.94 -18.74
N PRO A 25 1.83 4.75 -18.44
CA PRO A 25 3.19 4.24 -18.45
C PRO A 25 3.36 3.02 -17.56
N ALA A 26 4.06 2.01 -18.07
CA ALA A 26 4.25 0.72 -17.38
C ALA A 26 4.85 0.88 -15.98
N TRP A 27 5.70 1.87 -15.76
CA TRP A 27 6.40 2.15 -14.50
C TRP A 27 5.53 2.83 -13.42
N THR A 28 4.29 3.26 -13.71
CA THR A 28 3.49 4.07 -12.75
C THR A 28 3.16 3.32 -11.45
N TRP A 29 3.08 1.99 -11.47
CA TRP A 29 2.84 1.18 -10.29
C TRP A 29 3.93 1.32 -9.22
N ILE A 30 5.18 1.61 -9.63
CA ILE A 30 6.31 1.81 -8.72
C ILE A 30 6.03 2.97 -7.74
N GLY A 31 5.30 3.98 -8.19
CA GLY A 31 4.89 5.11 -7.36
C GLY A 31 3.87 4.80 -6.26
N TYR A 32 3.31 3.59 -6.24
CA TYR A 32 2.42 3.11 -5.18
C TYR A 32 3.13 2.27 -4.11
N LEU A 33 4.42 2.00 -4.30
CA LEU A 33 5.22 1.30 -3.31
C LEU A 33 5.79 2.26 -2.29
N TYR A 34 5.82 1.83 -1.04
CA TYR A 34 6.61 2.45 0.01
C TYR A 34 7.90 1.65 0.19
N GLU A 35 8.99 2.34 0.41
CA GLU A 35 10.30 1.72 0.52
C GLU A 35 11.08 2.27 1.72
N MET A 36 11.99 1.48 2.24
CA MET A 36 12.87 1.86 3.33
C MET A 36 14.32 1.87 2.84
N ASN A 37 14.94 3.05 2.91
CA ASN A 37 16.36 3.27 2.55
C ASN A 37 16.72 2.81 1.13
N LYS A 38 15.76 2.80 0.20
CA LYS A 38 15.90 2.29 -1.17
C LYS A 38 16.33 0.81 -1.24
N LYS A 39 16.07 0.03 -0.19
CA LYS A 39 16.50 -1.37 -0.10
C LYS A 39 15.36 -2.35 -0.20
N VAL A 40 14.31 -2.14 0.58
CA VAL A 40 13.19 -3.07 0.71
C VAL A 40 11.85 -2.37 0.65
N ILE A 41 10.81 -3.11 0.26
CA ILE A 41 9.43 -2.64 0.30
C ILE A 41 8.88 -2.79 1.70
N ILE A 42 8.12 -1.78 2.15
CA ILE A 42 7.48 -1.75 3.47
C ILE A 42 5.98 -1.49 3.35
N ILE A 43 5.25 -1.81 4.41
CA ILE A 43 3.94 -1.22 4.69
C ILE A 43 4.21 0.00 5.57
N ASP A 44 3.89 1.16 5.05
CA ASP A 44 4.11 2.45 5.72
C ASP A 44 3.33 2.56 7.04
N SER A 45 3.88 3.26 8.03
CA SER A 45 3.27 3.42 9.36
C SER A 45 1.89 4.07 9.31
N ASP A 46 1.66 5.04 8.42
CA ASP A 46 0.36 5.69 8.28
C ASP A 46 -0.72 4.73 7.74
N ASN A 47 -0.32 3.82 6.84
CA ASN A 47 -1.21 2.76 6.35
C ASN A 47 -1.53 1.75 7.46
N LEU A 48 -0.54 1.37 8.27
CA LEU A 48 -0.74 0.49 9.43
C LEU A 48 -1.66 1.14 10.47
N MET A 49 -1.46 2.41 10.78
CA MET A 49 -2.32 3.16 11.68
C MET A 49 -3.75 3.31 11.14
N SER A 50 -3.90 3.52 9.83
CA SER A 50 -5.23 3.58 9.19
C SER A 50 -5.94 2.23 9.25
N MET A 51 -5.23 1.14 8.98
CA MET A 51 -5.73 -0.22 9.09
C MET A 51 -6.22 -0.54 10.52
N LEU A 52 -5.41 -0.24 11.53
CA LEU A 52 -5.77 -0.44 12.94
C LEU A 52 -6.99 0.38 13.34
N ARG A 53 -7.08 1.62 12.88
CA ARG A 53 -8.24 2.50 13.13
C ARG A 53 -9.52 1.94 12.50
N ASP A 54 -9.41 1.41 11.29
CA ASP A 54 -10.54 0.79 10.59
C ASP A 54 -11.00 -0.49 11.31
N GLY A 55 -10.07 -1.33 11.77
CA GLY A 55 -10.34 -2.48 12.62
C GLY A 55 -11.02 -2.07 13.92
N GLY A 56 -10.49 -1.02 14.58
CA GLY A 56 -11.10 -0.46 15.80
C GLY A 56 -12.51 0.10 15.59
N THR A 57 -12.81 0.63 14.40
CA THR A 57 -14.15 1.09 14.05
C THR A 57 -15.17 -0.06 14.00
N LYS A 58 -14.73 -1.23 13.55
CA LYS A 58 -15.55 -2.45 13.46
C LYS A 58 -15.62 -3.25 14.77
N THR A 59 -14.67 -2.99 15.68
CA THR A 59 -14.61 -3.69 16.98
C THR A 59 -15.49 -2.98 18.01
N PRO A 60 -16.49 -3.65 18.61
CA PRO A 60 -17.32 -3.06 19.66
C PRO A 60 -16.50 -2.69 20.90
N ALA A 61 -16.84 -1.59 21.55
CA ALA A 61 -16.28 -1.27 22.86
C ALA A 61 -16.75 -2.27 23.93
N ARG A 62 -15.90 -2.60 24.90
CA ARG A 62 -16.27 -3.52 26.00
C ARG A 62 -17.45 -3.03 26.82
N GLN A 63 -17.60 -1.71 26.94
CA GLN A 63 -18.69 -1.08 27.69
C GLN A 63 -19.36 -0.01 26.83
N GLY A 64 -20.68 0.03 26.87
CA GLY A 64 -21.46 1.03 26.14
C GLY A 64 -21.79 0.65 24.69
N ARG A 65 -22.22 1.63 23.91
CA ARG A 65 -22.68 1.48 22.50
C ARG A 65 -21.65 1.94 21.47
N GLY A 66 -20.40 2.10 21.86
CA GLY A 66 -19.35 2.62 20.99
C GLY A 66 -18.54 1.52 20.30
N SER A 67 -17.49 1.98 19.60
CA SER A 67 -16.45 1.12 19.02
C SER A 67 -15.08 1.48 19.60
N MET A 68 -14.07 0.65 19.34
CA MET A 68 -12.69 0.89 19.78
C MET A 68 -11.95 1.94 18.94
N LYS A 69 -12.64 2.65 18.02
CA LYS A 69 -12.03 3.65 17.13
C LYS A 69 -11.21 4.71 17.87
N ALA A 70 -11.76 5.31 18.93
CA ALA A 70 -11.07 6.36 19.67
C ALA A 70 -9.82 5.81 20.39
N ALA A 71 -9.96 4.66 21.04
CA ALA A 71 -8.86 4.00 21.72
C ALA A 71 -7.72 3.61 20.75
N THR A 72 -8.04 3.07 19.57
CA THR A 72 -7.03 2.75 18.54
C THR A 72 -6.37 3.99 17.96
N GLN A 73 -7.12 5.07 17.79
CA GLN A 73 -6.59 6.30 17.20
C GLN A 73 -5.61 7.02 18.10
N SER A 74 -5.83 7.03 19.42
CA SER A 74 -5.01 7.75 20.40
C SER A 74 -4.14 6.84 21.27
N GLY A 75 -4.45 5.56 21.37
CA GLY A 75 -3.81 4.61 22.26
C GLY A 75 -2.84 3.65 21.61
N ILE A 76 -2.66 3.70 20.30
CA ILE A 76 -1.67 2.89 19.57
C ILE A 76 -0.72 3.79 18.78
N LEU A 77 0.56 3.42 18.81
CA LEU A 77 1.60 4.03 17.98
C LEU A 77 2.42 2.93 17.31
N VAL A 78 2.57 3.00 16.00
CA VAL A 78 3.56 2.20 15.26
C VAL A 78 4.92 2.88 15.43
N ASN A 79 5.90 2.16 15.97
CA ASN A 79 7.19 2.74 16.38
C ASN A 79 8.15 2.94 15.21
N GLU A 80 8.04 2.12 14.17
CA GLU A 80 8.91 2.17 13.00
C GLU A 80 8.28 3.03 11.88
N ILE A 81 9.11 3.45 10.92
CA ILE A 81 8.67 4.14 9.69
C ILE A 81 7.66 3.28 8.91
N GLY A 82 7.79 1.97 9.04
CA GLY A 82 6.91 0.96 8.45
C GLY A 82 7.44 -0.43 8.71
N TRP A 83 6.67 -1.43 8.36
CA TRP A 83 7.01 -2.82 8.55
C TRP A 83 7.45 -3.45 7.24
N VAL A 84 8.58 -4.17 7.25
CA VAL A 84 9.11 -4.83 6.05
C VAL A 84 8.11 -5.85 5.53
N LEU A 85 7.71 -5.66 4.26
CA LEU A 85 6.80 -6.57 3.58
C LEU A 85 7.55 -7.80 3.09
N LYS A 86 7.06 -8.97 3.46
CA LYS A 86 7.56 -10.27 2.99
C LYS A 86 6.47 -10.97 2.19
N VAL A 87 6.85 -11.53 1.06
CA VAL A 87 5.98 -12.38 0.25
C VAL A 87 6.58 -13.79 0.22
N ASN A 88 5.78 -14.79 0.56
CA ASN A 88 6.25 -16.17 0.74
C ASN A 88 7.49 -16.26 1.67
N GLY A 89 7.52 -15.42 2.73
CA GLY A 89 8.59 -15.35 3.72
C GLY A 89 9.86 -14.61 3.27
N LYS A 90 9.90 -14.05 2.06
CA LYS A 90 11.05 -13.31 1.51
C LYS A 90 10.75 -11.82 1.41
N GLU A 91 11.73 -11.00 1.77
CA GLU A 91 11.69 -9.56 1.57
C GLU A 91 11.73 -9.21 0.08
N ILE A 92 11.04 -8.14 -0.29
CA ILE A 92 11.03 -7.68 -1.69
C ILE A 92 12.10 -6.59 -1.82
N PRO A 93 13.19 -6.85 -2.59
CA PRO A 93 14.22 -5.86 -2.81
C PRO A 93 13.71 -4.74 -3.72
N TYR A 94 14.00 -3.49 -3.35
CA TYR A 94 13.57 -2.32 -4.13
C TYR A 94 14.49 -1.99 -5.31
N GLU A 95 15.77 -2.31 -5.21
CA GLU A 95 16.77 -1.99 -6.25
C GLU A 95 16.40 -2.51 -7.66
N PRO A 96 15.99 -3.79 -7.84
CA PRO A 96 15.58 -4.28 -9.16
C PRO A 96 14.35 -3.56 -9.71
N ILE A 97 13.44 -3.13 -8.82
CA ILE A 97 12.25 -2.37 -9.19
C ILE A 97 12.65 -0.97 -9.66
N LEU A 98 13.56 -0.33 -8.95
CA LEU A 98 14.07 1.01 -9.30
C LEU A 98 14.81 0.98 -10.66
N ALA A 99 15.48 -0.11 -10.98
CA ALA A 99 16.17 -0.27 -12.27
C ALA A 99 15.21 -0.24 -13.46
N LEU A 100 13.94 -0.62 -13.27
CA LEU A 100 12.88 -0.53 -14.29
C LEU A 100 12.12 0.80 -14.28
N ALA A 101 12.54 1.77 -13.46
CA ALA A 101 11.78 3.01 -13.31
C ALA A 101 11.62 3.84 -14.60
N ASP A 102 12.51 3.68 -15.58
CA ASP A 102 12.46 4.36 -16.89
C ASP A 102 11.99 3.44 -18.03
N GLU A 103 11.73 2.17 -17.74
CA GLU A 103 11.28 1.19 -18.72
C GLU A 103 9.77 1.37 -18.99
N ASN A 104 9.36 1.35 -20.26
CA ASN A 104 7.96 1.47 -20.66
C ASN A 104 7.36 0.14 -21.17
N ASP A 105 8.17 -0.90 -21.28
CA ASP A 105 7.73 -2.23 -21.67
C ASP A 105 7.05 -2.91 -20.47
N PHE A 106 5.74 -3.08 -20.56
CA PHE A 106 4.94 -3.68 -19.48
C PHE A 106 5.30 -5.15 -19.21
N GLU A 107 5.67 -5.91 -20.24
CA GLU A 107 6.05 -7.32 -20.08
C GLU A 107 7.29 -7.49 -19.18
N LYS A 108 8.25 -6.55 -19.27
CA LYS A 108 9.41 -6.55 -18.38
C LYS A 108 9.03 -6.26 -16.92
N HIS A 109 8.08 -5.34 -16.68
CA HIS A 109 7.57 -5.07 -15.35
C HIS A 109 6.82 -6.28 -14.77
N GLU A 110 5.99 -6.94 -15.58
CA GLU A 110 5.24 -8.13 -15.18
C GLU A 110 6.19 -9.29 -14.86
N ALA A 111 7.18 -9.56 -15.72
CA ALA A 111 8.20 -10.59 -15.47
C ALA A 111 9.01 -10.33 -14.19
N LEU A 112 9.35 -9.06 -13.90
CA LEU A 112 10.02 -8.72 -12.64
C LEU A 112 9.11 -8.95 -11.43
N ALA A 113 7.85 -8.52 -11.50
CA ALA A 113 6.89 -8.70 -10.42
C ALA A 113 6.71 -10.20 -10.08
N GLU A 114 6.53 -11.04 -11.09
CA GLU A 114 6.43 -12.49 -10.95
C GLU A 114 7.68 -13.08 -10.29
N LYS A 115 8.88 -12.69 -10.76
CA LYS A 115 10.16 -13.11 -10.17
C LYS A 115 10.28 -12.72 -8.70
N LEU A 116 9.72 -11.58 -8.30
CA LEU A 116 9.72 -11.09 -6.92
C LEU A 116 8.56 -11.65 -6.08
N GLY A 117 7.66 -12.45 -6.69
CA GLY A 117 6.59 -13.16 -6.00
C GLY A 117 5.29 -12.38 -5.82
N PHE A 118 5.07 -11.32 -6.60
CA PHE A 118 3.81 -10.57 -6.63
C PHE A 118 3.33 -10.35 -8.06
N GLU A 119 2.12 -9.86 -8.24
CA GLU A 119 1.55 -9.59 -9.56
C GLU A 119 1.27 -8.09 -9.78
N LEU A 120 1.19 -7.69 -11.03
CA LEU A 120 0.72 -6.37 -11.43
C LEU A 120 -0.76 -6.46 -11.80
N PHE A 121 -1.61 -5.91 -10.93
CA PHE A 121 -3.05 -5.90 -11.12
C PHE A 121 -3.47 -4.68 -11.95
N VAL A 122 -3.96 -4.95 -13.15
CA VAL A 122 -4.49 -3.91 -14.06
C VAL A 122 -5.99 -3.76 -13.84
N LYS A 123 -6.41 -2.61 -13.36
CA LYS A 123 -7.83 -2.32 -13.12
C LYS A 123 -8.28 -1.06 -13.85
N ARG A 124 -9.41 -1.18 -14.54
CA ARG A 124 -10.15 -0.01 -15.05
C ARG A 124 -10.89 0.64 -13.89
N ALA A 125 -10.54 1.89 -13.59
CA ALA A 125 -11.20 2.70 -12.60
C ALA A 125 -12.02 3.79 -13.28
N ARG A 126 -13.22 4.07 -12.79
CA ARG A 126 -14.04 5.20 -13.24
C ARG A 126 -13.93 6.33 -12.22
N ILE A 127 -13.55 7.52 -12.69
CA ILE A 127 -13.51 8.73 -11.88
C ILE A 127 -14.43 9.74 -12.54
N GLY A 128 -15.61 9.94 -11.97
CA GLY A 128 -16.68 10.71 -12.63
C GLY A 128 -17.11 10.03 -13.93
N THR A 129 -17.03 10.73 -15.05
CA THR A 129 -17.33 10.23 -16.41
C THR A 129 -16.13 9.60 -17.10
N ALA A 130 -14.92 9.79 -16.56
CA ALA A 130 -13.68 9.35 -17.17
C ALA A 130 -13.31 7.92 -16.74
N LYS A 131 -12.82 7.11 -17.69
CA LYS A 131 -12.24 5.80 -17.44
C LYS A 131 -10.73 5.94 -17.41
N HIS A 132 -10.11 5.37 -16.38
CA HIS A 132 -8.66 5.33 -16.21
C HIS A 132 -8.20 3.89 -16.01
N VAL A 133 -7.11 3.52 -16.65
CA VAL A 133 -6.40 2.28 -16.31
C VAL A 133 -5.43 2.57 -15.18
N ARG A 134 -5.42 1.71 -14.18
CA ARG A 134 -4.47 1.78 -13.08
C ARG A 134 -3.78 0.43 -12.94
N VAL A 135 -2.47 0.47 -12.91
CA VAL A 135 -1.63 -0.67 -12.60
C VAL A 135 -1.17 -0.54 -11.14
N ARG A 136 -1.40 -1.59 -10.35
CA ARG A 136 -1.02 -1.60 -8.93
C ARG A 136 -0.34 -2.93 -8.59
N PRO A 137 0.64 -2.94 -7.71
CA PRO A 137 1.17 -4.19 -7.18
C PRO A 137 0.10 -4.87 -6.32
N ARG A 138 -0.02 -6.18 -6.45
CA ARG A 138 -0.87 -7.04 -5.63
C ARG A 138 -0.03 -8.13 -5.00
N PHE A 139 -0.07 -8.20 -3.70
CA PHE A 139 0.70 -9.15 -2.91
C PHE A 139 -0.24 -10.21 -2.35
N GLU A 140 0.05 -11.47 -2.62
CA GLU A 140 -0.60 -12.64 -2.02
C GLU A 140 0.37 -13.32 -1.06
N ASN A 141 -0.17 -14.05 -0.06
CA ASN A 141 0.65 -14.75 0.95
C ASN A 141 1.73 -13.85 1.57
N TRP A 142 1.36 -12.63 1.91
CA TRP A 142 2.26 -11.66 2.50
C TRP A 142 2.26 -11.71 4.03
N SER A 143 3.33 -11.25 4.63
CA SER A 143 3.46 -11.00 6.06
C SER A 143 4.28 -9.75 6.30
N ALA A 144 4.06 -9.13 7.44
CA ALA A 144 4.88 -8.04 7.94
C ALA A 144 4.99 -8.17 9.46
N THR A 145 6.12 -7.76 10.01
CA THR A 145 6.39 -7.84 11.46
C THR A 145 7.00 -6.54 11.93
N GLY A 146 6.51 -6.04 13.03
CA GLY A 146 7.03 -4.83 13.68
C GLY A 146 6.49 -4.67 15.08
N THR A 147 6.72 -3.50 15.67
CA THR A 147 6.34 -3.17 17.04
C THR A 147 5.32 -2.06 17.10
N ILE A 148 4.39 -2.18 18.05
CA ILE A 148 3.46 -1.12 18.40
C ILE A 148 3.62 -0.79 19.88
N THR A 149 3.47 0.48 20.23
CA THR A 149 3.29 0.91 21.61
C THR A 149 1.81 1.10 21.87
N VAL A 150 1.34 0.52 22.98
CA VAL A 150 -0.05 0.61 23.42
C VAL A 150 -0.09 1.37 24.74
N SER A 151 -0.79 2.49 24.77
CA SER A 151 -0.91 3.37 25.96
C SER A 151 -2.30 3.37 26.59
N ASP A 152 -3.33 2.94 25.86
CA ASP A 152 -4.71 2.88 26.37
C ASP A 152 -4.97 1.51 27.05
N PRO A 153 -5.33 1.46 28.34
CA PRO A 153 -5.57 0.21 29.06
C PRO A 153 -6.78 -0.57 28.56
N GLN A 154 -7.66 0.01 27.76
CA GLN A 154 -8.76 -0.70 27.12
C GLN A 154 -8.29 -1.62 26.00
N LEU A 155 -7.13 -1.37 25.42
CA LEU A 155 -6.51 -2.13 24.35
C LEU A 155 -5.74 -3.33 24.91
N THR A 156 -6.46 -4.27 25.50
CA THR A 156 -5.87 -5.55 25.96
C THR A 156 -5.44 -6.40 24.77
N GLU A 157 -4.60 -7.42 24.99
CA GLU A 157 -4.14 -8.34 23.94
C GLU A 157 -5.31 -8.96 23.14
N ASP A 158 -6.36 -9.45 23.84
CA ASP A 158 -7.56 -9.99 23.16
C ASP A 158 -8.26 -8.95 22.28
N MET A 159 -8.30 -7.70 22.76
CA MET A 159 -8.92 -6.62 22.01
C MET A 159 -8.08 -6.26 20.77
N LEU A 160 -6.75 -6.23 20.90
CA LEU A 160 -5.84 -6.02 19.80
C LEU A 160 -5.97 -7.13 18.75
N ASN A 161 -6.02 -8.40 19.16
CA ASN A 161 -6.23 -9.53 18.27
C ASN A 161 -7.55 -9.41 17.51
N THR A 162 -8.62 -8.94 18.17
CA THR A 162 -9.90 -8.68 17.51
C THR A 162 -9.79 -7.53 16.51
N ILE A 163 -9.11 -6.44 16.87
CA ILE A 163 -8.89 -5.28 15.98
C ILE A 163 -8.10 -5.72 14.74
N PHE A 164 -7.02 -6.48 14.91
CA PHE A 164 -6.23 -7.00 13.80
C PHE A 164 -7.02 -7.95 12.89
N ALA A 165 -7.96 -8.72 13.44
CA ALA A 165 -8.80 -9.61 12.65
C ALA A 165 -9.80 -8.86 11.74
N PHE A 166 -10.15 -7.62 12.09
CA PHE A 166 -11.03 -6.75 11.29
C PHE A 166 -10.30 -5.73 10.43
N ALA A 167 -9.00 -5.57 10.65
CA ALA A 167 -8.13 -4.64 9.92
C ALA A 167 -7.65 -5.22 8.59
#